data_4e2ac6b11fa6a0f6b6e36eda2847de20
#
_entry.id   4e2ac6b11fa6a0f6b6e36eda2847de20
#
_cell.length_a   1.000
_cell.length_b   1.000
_cell.length_c   1.000
_cell.angle_alpha   90.00
_cell.angle_beta   90.00
_cell.angle_gamma   90.00
#
_symmetry.space_group_name_H-M   'P 1'
#
loop_
_entity.id
_entity.type
_entity.pdbx_description
1 polymer ?
#
loop_
_entity_poly.entity_id
_entity_poly.type
_entity_poly.pdbx_seq_one_letter_code
_entity_poly.pdbx_strand_id
1 'polypeptide(L)'
;VTHLELAGDRALADAVPLHVILGGHDHDPTMVEQGGTLILKAGSDATNVGQVEYELACGAVLARRHRLIPVTASITEAPDVRRFIERYAALTEQELDRPAFVAAVPLEARDGVVRRMEVPLGRFIAELMRERLGAEAALLNSGSLRANRIFPAGPITRRDIRTLLPFGNTVVLLEVPGTALRAALEHSVSALPPAAGRFLQTA
;
A
#
# COMPACT_ATOMS: atom_id res chain seq x y z
N VAL A 1 -15.42 3.66 10.65
CA VAL A 1 -14.33 3.09 9.81
C VAL A 1 -13.36 4.21 9.48
N THR A 2 -12.06 3.94 9.59
CA THR A 2 -11.00 4.94 9.35
C THR A 2 -9.95 4.43 8.37
N HIS A 3 -9.18 5.35 7.81
CA HIS A 3 -7.94 5.04 7.08
C HIS A 3 -6.85 6.00 7.59
N LEU A 4 -6.53 5.88 8.88
CA LEU A 4 -5.56 6.70 9.59
C LEU A 4 -4.42 5.83 10.11
N GLU A 5 -3.28 6.43 10.40
CA GLU A 5 -2.25 5.80 11.23
C GLU A 5 -2.79 5.56 12.65
N LEU A 6 -2.23 4.61 13.38
CA LEU A 6 -2.67 4.25 14.74
C LEU A 6 -2.72 5.47 15.69
N ALA A 7 -1.78 6.40 15.55
CA ALA A 7 -1.76 7.63 16.33
C ALA A 7 -2.99 8.50 16.07
N GLY A 8 -3.45 8.60 14.82
CA GLY A 8 -4.67 9.31 14.45
C GLY A 8 -5.93 8.63 14.97
N ASP A 9 -6.00 7.30 14.94
CA ASP A 9 -7.12 6.54 15.50
C ASP A 9 -7.19 6.68 17.02
N ARG A 10 -6.06 6.73 17.72
CA ARG A 10 -6.00 7.01 19.18
C ARG A 10 -6.51 8.41 19.50
N ALA A 11 -6.05 9.42 18.75
CA ALA A 11 -6.53 10.80 18.94
C ALA A 11 -8.03 10.92 18.69
N LEU A 12 -8.57 10.21 17.69
CA LEU A 12 -10.02 10.17 17.44
C LEU A 12 -10.77 9.49 18.59
N ALA A 13 -10.26 8.38 19.13
CA ALA A 13 -10.86 7.68 20.27
C ALA A 13 -10.88 8.52 21.54
N ASP A 14 -9.87 9.37 21.76
CA ASP A 14 -9.81 10.32 22.88
C ASP A 14 -10.78 11.49 22.70
N ALA A 15 -11.03 11.90 21.45
CA ALA A 15 -11.88 13.06 21.15
C ALA A 15 -13.38 12.72 21.07
N VAL A 16 -13.73 11.47 20.72
CA VAL A 16 -15.12 11.05 20.49
C VAL A 16 -15.39 9.71 21.17
N PRO A 17 -16.45 9.59 21.99
CA PRO A 17 -16.83 8.33 22.62
C PRO A 17 -17.35 7.34 21.55
N LEU A 18 -16.54 6.35 21.21
CA LEU A 18 -16.85 5.32 20.23
C LEU A 18 -16.78 3.93 20.89
N HIS A 19 -17.53 2.97 20.38
CA HIS A 19 -17.41 1.58 20.82
C HIS A 19 -16.27 0.86 20.10
N VAL A 20 -16.06 1.17 18.80
CA VAL A 20 -15.02 0.56 17.99
C VAL A 20 -14.58 1.48 16.85
N ILE A 21 -13.31 1.45 16.54
CA ILE A 21 -12.72 1.93 15.29
C ILE A 21 -12.23 0.72 14.50
N LEU A 22 -12.78 0.52 13.30
CA LEU A 22 -12.26 -0.43 12.34
C LEU A 22 -11.36 0.34 11.38
N GLY A 23 -10.05 0.18 11.55
CA GLY A 23 -9.04 0.99 10.89
C GLY A 23 -8.31 0.24 9.77
N GLY A 24 -7.80 1.00 8.81
CA GLY A 24 -6.85 0.57 7.79
C GLY A 24 -5.53 1.32 7.91
N HIS A 25 -4.86 1.58 6.78
CA HIS A 25 -3.61 2.32 6.59
C HIS A 25 -2.36 1.61 7.10
N ASP A 26 -2.28 1.25 8.38
CA ASP A 26 -1.18 0.46 8.91
C ASP A 26 -1.32 -0.98 8.41
N HIS A 27 -0.24 -1.53 7.88
CA HIS A 27 -0.25 -2.89 7.34
C HIS A 27 0.01 -3.95 8.41
N ASP A 28 0.24 -3.53 9.67
CA ASP A 28 0.45 -4.42 10.79
C ASP A 28 -0.88 -4.72 11.52
N PRO A 29 -1.19 -6.00 11.79
CA PRO A 29 -2.35 -6.35 12.58
C PRO A 29 -2.25 -5.74 13.97
N THR A 30 -3.26 -4.96 14.34
CA THR A 30 -3.26 -4.23 15.60
C THR A 30 -4.62 -4.33 16.29
N MET A 31 -4.60 -4.56 17.60
CA MET A 31 -5.77 -4.61 18.44
C MET A 31 -5.45 -3.97 19.78
N VAL A 32 -5.97 -2.77 20.01
CA VAL A 32 -5.69 -1.97 21.21
C VAL A 32 -6.95 -1.29 21.71
N GLU A 33 -6.99 -0.94 23.00
CA GLU A 33 -8.03 -0.11 23.60
C GLU A 33 -7.50 1.27 23.95
N GLN A 34 -8.32 2.28 23.67
CA GLN A 34 -8.04 3.67 23.96
C GLN A 34 -9.34 4.34 24.46
N GLY A 35 -9.36 4.86 25.69
CA GLY A 35 -10.53 5.56 26.26
C GLY A 35 -11.84 4.74 26.23
N GLY A 36 -11.78 3.40 26.33
CA GLY A 36 -12.92 2.51 26.19
C GLY A 36 -13.30 2.14 24.75
N THR A 37 -12.67 2.77 23.76
CA THR A 37 -12.83 2.45 22.33
C THR A 37 -11.88 1.32 21.92
N LEU A 38 -12.39 0.26 21.30
CA LEU A 38 -11.56 -0.74 20.64
C LEU A 38 -11.08 -0.20 19.29
N ILE A 39 -9.77 -0.21 19.05
CA ILE A 39 -9.17 0.05 17.74
C ILE A 39 -8.69 -1.28 17.19
N LEU A 40 -9.24 -1.70 16.04
CA LEU A 40 -8.92 -2.96 15.40
C LEU A 40 -8.52 -2.72 13.95
N LYS A 41 -7.30 -3.17 13.59
CA LYS A 41 -6.72 -3.16 12.25
C LYS A 41 -6.33 -4.58 11.88
N ALA A 42 -6.78 -5.06 10.74
CA ALA A 42 -6.56 -6.45 10.31
C ALA A 42 -5.23 -6.67 9.55
N GLY A 43 -4.44 -5.62 9.37
CA GLY A 43 -3.22 -5.67 8.56
C GLY A 43 -3.51 -5.44 7.07
N SER A 44 -2.75 -6.10 6.20
CA SER A 44 -2.86 -5.98 4.75
C SER A 44 -3.07 -7.34 4.06
N ASP A 45 -3.39 -7.30 2.77
CA ASP A 45 -3.44 -8.44 1.87
C ASP A 45 -4.37 -9.59 2.32
N ALA A 46 -5.41 -9.25 3.10
CA ALA A 46 -6.37 -10.19 3.65
C ALA A 46 -5.74 -11.35 4.47
N THR A 47 -4.56 -11.11 5.07
CA THR A 47 -3.87 -12.11 5.90
C THR A 47 -4.56 -12.36 7.23
N ASN A 48 -5.43 -11.44 7.67
CA ASN A 48 -6.24 -11.58 8.86
C ASN A 48 -7.67 -11.05 8.63
N VAL A 49 -8.62 -11.57 9.40
CA VAL A 49 -9.97 -11.04 9.53
C VAL A 49 -10.17 -10.56 10.96
N GLY A 50 -10.57 -9.30 11.12
CA GLY A 50 -11.00 -8.75 12.40
C GLY A 50 -12.46 -9.07 12.67
N GLN A 51 -12.77 -9.72 13.79
CA GLN A 51 -14.13 -10.02 14.22
C GLN A 51 -14.43 -9.27 15.52
N VAL A 52 -15.54 -8.54 15.54
CA VAL A 52 -16.06 -7.88 16.76
C VAL A 52 -17.52 -8.26 16.91
N GLU A 53 -17.87 -8.76 18.07
CA GLU A 53 -19.22 -9.18 18.44
C GLU A 53 -19.71 -8.29 19.59
N TYR A 54 -20.92 -7.75 19.49
CA TYR A 54 -21.59 -7.00 20.54
C TYR A 54 -22.83 -7.70 21.02
N GLU A 55 -22.98 -7.77 22.33
CA GLU A 55 -24.24 -8.12 22.97
C GLU A 55 -24.96 -6.84 23.35
N LEU A 56 -26.16 -6.64 22.81
CA LEU A 56 -26.94 -5.41 23.01
C LEU A 56 -28.24 -5.70 23.75
N ALA A 57 -28.59 -4.89 24.72
CA ALA A 57 -29.92 -4.90 25.33
C ALA A 57 -30.37 -3.47 25.66
N CYS A 58 -31.63 -3.16 25.38
CA CYS A 58 -32.25 -1.86 25.64
C CYS A 58 -31.45 -0.65 25.15
N GLY A 59 -30.76 -0.79 23.99
CA GLY A 59 -29.91 0.26 23.40
C GLY A 59 -28.54 0.43 24.05
N ALA A 60 -28.17 -0.43 25.00
CA ALA A 60 -26.87 -0.43 25.64
C ALA A 60 -26.03 -1.64 25.20
N VAL A 61 -24.71 -1.43 25.14
CA VAL A 61 -23.75 -2.53 24.93
C VAL A 61 -23.51 -3.24 26.27
N LEU A 62 -23.89 -4.51 26.37
CA LEU A 62 -23.69 -5.33 27.57
C LEU A 62 -22.33 -6.03 27.56
N ALA A 63 -21.92 -6.50 26.42
CA ALA A 63 -20.65 -7.20 26.27
C ALA A 63 -20.06 -6.96 24.86
N ARG A 64 -18.72 -7.06 24.78
CA ARG A 64 -17.96 -7.00 23.54
C ARG A 64 -16.93 -8.14 23.54
N ARG A 65 -16.90 -8.89 22.46
CA ARG A 65 -15.85 -9.87 22.17
C ARG A 65 -15.16 -9.49 20.88
N HIS A 66 -13.87 -9.70 20.80
CA HIS A 66 -13.11 -9.36 19.60
C HIS A 66 -11.92 -10.30 19.43
N ARG A 67 -11.54 -10.53 18.16
CA ARG A 67 -10.37 -11.35 17.80
C ARG A 67 -9.87 -11.01 16.40
N LEU A 68 -8.59 -11.28 16.18
CA LEU A 68 -7.99 -11.38 14.85
C LEU A 68 -7.90 -12.85 14.48
N ILE A 69 -8.40 -13.20 13.30
CA ILE A 69 -8.43 -14.56 12.77
C ILE A 69 -7.44 -14.60 11.61
N PRO A 70 -6.30 -15.30 11.72
CA PRO A 70 -5.38 -15.45 10.60
C PRO A 70 -6.03 -16.24 9.47
N VAL A 71 -5.89 -15.74 8.24
CA VAL A 71 -6.32 -16.44 7.03
C VAL A 71 -5.20 -17.40 6.62
N THR A 72 -5.43 -18.68 6.81
CA THR A 72 -4.44 -19.74 6.55
C THR A 72 -4.97 -20.74 5.55
N ALA A 73 -4.10 -21.59 5.01
CA ALA A 73 -4.47 -22.67 4.10
C ALA A 73 -5.42 -23.73 4.71
N SER A 74 -5.63 -23.70 6.05
CA SER A 74 -6.60 -24.57 6.72
C SER A 74 -8.06 -24.10 6.57
N ILE A 75 -8.27 -22.86 6.13
CA ILE A 75 -9.61 -22.32 5.88
C ILE A 75 -10.07 -22.83 4.52
N THR A 76 -11.20 -23.52 4.52
CA THR A 76 -11.80 -24.05 3.29
C THR A 76 -12.27 -22.89 2.40
N GLU A 77 -11.81 -22.86 1.15
CA GLU A 77 -12.25 -21.88 0.17
C GLU A 77 -13.74 -22.04 -0.17
N ALA A 78 -14.44 -20.92 -0.29
CA ALA A 78 -15.82 -20.92 -0.78
C ALA A 78 -15.86 -21.33 -2.26
N PRO A 79 -16.56 -22.41 -2.65
CA PRO A 79 -16.46 -22.96 -4.01
C PRO A 79 -16.97 -22.03 -5.12
N ASP A 80 -17.89 -21.16 -4.79
CA ASP A 80 -18.43 -20.14 -5.71
C ASP A 80 -17.43 -19.00 -5.94
N VAL A 81 -16.76 -18.53 -4.89
CA VAL A 81 -15.69 -17.53 -4.97
C VAL A 81 -14.51 -18.09 -5.74
N ARG A 82 -14.11 -19.34 -5.46
CA ARG A 82 -13.03 -20.01 -6.18
C ARG A 82 -13.32 -20.08 -7.69
N ARG A 83 -14.50 -20.55 -8.10
CA ARG A 83 -14.88 -20.58 -9.51
C ARG A 83 -14.89 -19.22 -10.17
N PHE A 84 -15.31 -18.19 -9.42
CA PHE A 84 -15.27 -16.81 -9.92
C PHE A 84 -13.81 -16.37 -10.17
N ILE A 85 -12.91 -16.59 -9.23
CA ILE A 85 -11.49 -16.22 -9.36
C ILE A 85 -10.85 -16.99 -10.53
N GLU A 86 -11.04 -18.31 -10.62
CA GLU A 86 -10.50 -19.16 -11.69
C GLU A 86 -10.91 -18.68 -13.08
N ARG A 87 -12.18 -18.27 -13.24
CA ARG A 87 -12.68 -17.74 -14.52
C ARG A 87 -11.97 -16.46 -14.95
N TYR A 88 -11.74 -15.53 -14.02
CA TYR A 88 -11.07 -14.26 -14.34
C TYR A 88 -9.55 -14.43 -14.45
N ALA A 89 -8.94 -15.31 -13.65
CA ALA A 89 -7.54 -15.66 -13.77
C ALA A 89 -7.23 -16.19 -15.18
N ALA A 90 -8.01 -17.16 -15.66
CA ALA A 90 -7.81 -17.74 -17.01
C ALA A 90 -7.88 -16.70 -18.14
N LEU A 91 -8.71 -15.65 -18.00
CA LEU A 91 -8.82 -14.58 -18.99
C LEU A 91 -7.61 -13.62 -18.99
N THR A 92 -6.92 -13.52 -17.88
CA THR A 92 -5.86 -12.50 -17.68
C THR A 92 -4.45 -13.09 -17.72
N GLU A 93 -4.28 -14.38 -17.40
CA GLU A 93 -2.96 -15.03 -17.25
C GLU A 93 -2.08 -14.91 -18.50
N GLN A 94 -2.62 -15.22 -19.67
CA GLN A 94 -1.85 -15.19 -20.91
C GLN A 94 -1.30 -13.80 -21.25
N GLU A 95 -2.05 -12.73 -20.94
CA GLU A 95 -1.61 -11.36 -21.18
C GLU A 95 -0.67 -10.85 -20.10
N LEU A 96 -0.93 -11.22 -18.86
CA LEU A 96 -0.13 -10.72 -17.73
C LEU A 96 1.24 -11.38 -17.63
N ASP A 97 1.37 -12.63 -18.06
CA ASP A 97 2.64 -13.36 -17.99
C ASP A 97 3.57 -13.10 -19.18
N ARG A 98 3.14 -12.29 -20.16
CA ARG A 98 4.02 -11.83 -21.24
C ARG A 98 5.15 -10.97 -20.72
N PRO A 99 6.41 -11.24 -21.08
CA PRO A 99 7.52 -10.36 -20.77
C PRO A 99 7.30 -8.97 -21.34
N ALA A 100 7.55 -7.96 -20.55
CA ALA A 100 7.52 -6.55 -20.95
C ALA A 100 8.93 -6.06 -21.31
N PHE A 101 9.92 -6.44 -20.50
CA PHE A 101 11.33 -6.16 -20.73
C PHE A 101 12.21 -7.16 -19.96
N VAL A 102 13.52 -7.09 -20.18
CA VAL A 102 14.51 -7.91 -19.46
C VAL A 102 15.35 -7.00 -18.57
N ALA A 103 15.33 -7.24 -17.27
CA ALA A 103 16.16 -6.53 -16.32
C ALA A 103 17.57 -7.13 -16.30
N ALA A 104 18.60 -6.33 -16.56
CA ALA A 104 19.99 -6.74 -16.53
C ALA A 104 20.53 -6.97 -15.10
N VAL A 105 19.88 -6.35 -14.11
CA VAL A 105 20.25 -6.41 -12.69
C VAL A 105 19.00 -6.62 -11.84
N PRO A 106 19.13 -7.10 -10.59
CA PRO A 106 17.99 -7.17 -9.68
C PRO A 106 17.40 -5.77 -9.43
N LEU A 107 16.06 -5.70 -9.38
CA LEU A 107 15.33 -4.45 -9.18
C LEU A 107 14.75 -4.40 -7.76
N GLU A 108 15.24 -3.45 -6.97
CA GLU A 108 14.81 -3.24 -5.60
C GLU A 108 13.45 -2.52 -5.54
N ALA A 109 12.45 -3.12 -4.90
CA ALA A 109 11.11 -2.55 -4.69
C ALA A 109 10.58 -2.74 -3.26
N ARG A 110 11.43 -3.11 -2.30
CA ARG A 110 11.00 -3.24 -0.90
C ARG A 110 10.70 -1.87 -0.30
N ASP A 111 9.54 -1.75 0.35
CA ASP A 111 9.04 -0.52 0.96
C ASP A 111 10.06 0.14 1.90
N GLY A 112 10.74 -0.66 2.72
CA GLY A 112 11.76 -0.18 3.65
C GLY A 112 13.01 0.42 2.98
N VAL A 113 13.18 0.22 1.67
CA VAL A 113 14.32 0.74 0.89
C VAL A 113 13.88 1.88 -0.02
N VAL A 114 12.90 1.64 -0.91
CA VAL A 114 12.45 2.65 -1.90
C VAL A 114 11.89 3.92 -1.26
N ARG A 115 11.42 3.84 -0.01
CA ARG A 115 10.86 4.98 0.75
C ARG A 115 11.90 5.73 1.58
N ARG A 116 13.20 5.42 1.43
CA ARG A 116 14.31 6.04 2.17
C ARG A 116 15.46 6.46 1.30
N MET A 117 15.62 5.84 0.13
CA MET A 117 16.71 6.13 -0.79
C MET A 117 16.27 5.93 -2.24
N GLU A 118 16.98 6.58 -3.15
CA GLU A 118 16.83 6.32 -4.57
C GLU A 118 17.34 4.93 -4.92
N VAL A 119 16.62 4.26 -5.81
CA VAL A 119 16.94 2.92 -6.29
C VAL A 119 16.94 2.89 -7.81
N PRO A 120 17.73 1.98 -8.45
CA PRO A 120 17.77 1.87 -9.92
C PRO A 120 16.38 1.72 -10.56
N LEU A 121 15.48 0.97 -9.94
CA LEU A 121 14.10 0.81 -10.43
C LEU A 121 13.33 2.14 -10.42
N GLY A 122 13.39 2.89 -9.32
CA GLY A 122 12.71 4.18 -9.20
C GLY A 122 13.22 5.19 -10.21
N ARG A 123 14.55 5.28 -10.35
CA ARG A 123 15.18 6.13 -11.36
C ARG A 123 14.81 5.70 -12.78
N PHE A 124 14.81 4.42 -13.09
CA PHE A 124 14.40 3.92 -14.41
C PHE A 124 12.97 4.34 -14.77
N ILE A 125 12.02 4.22 -13.84
CA ILE A 125 10.64 4.63 -14.08
C ILE A 125 10.56 6.16 -14.25
N ALA A 126 11.23 6.92 -13.39
CA ALA A 126 11.26 8.39 -13.50
C ALA A 126 11.88 8.84 -14.84
N GLU A 127 12.95 8.19 -15.30
CA GLU A 127 13.58 8.47 -16.60
C GLU A 127 12.63 8.19 -17.77
N LEU A 128 11.90 7.06 -17.74
CA LEU A 128 10.88 6.76 -18.75
C LEU A 128 9.77 7.83 -18.78
N MET A 129 9.34 8.32 -17.62
CA MET A 129 8.35 9.40 -17.52
C MET A 129 8.89 10.68 -18.12
N ARG A 130 10.12 11.07 -17.76
CA ARG A 130 10.80 12.25 -18.25
C ARG A 130 10.95 12.24 -19.78
N GLU A 131 11.50 11.15 -20.33
CA GLU A 131 11.69 10.97 -21.78
C GLU A 131 10.36 10.97 -22.53
N ARG A 132 9.35 10.25 -22.02
CA ARG A 132 8.06 10.11 -22.71
C ARG A 132 7.33 11.43 -22.87
N LEU A 133 7.50 12.34 -21.91
CA LEU A 133 6.84 13.66 -21.90
C LEU A 133 7.75 14.81 -22.36
N GLY A 134 9.03 14.54 -22.63
CA GLY A 134 10.00 15.58 -23.00
C GLY A 134 10.23 16.59 -21.87
N ALA A 135 10.14 16.15 -20.61
CA ALA A 135 10.31 16.99 -19.45
C ALA A 135 11.80 17.17 -19.11
N GLU A 136 12.14 18.25 -18.39
CA GLU A 136 13.50 18.52 -17.91
C GLU A 136 13.84 17.65 -16.69
N ALA A 137 12.82 17.29 -15.87
CA ALA A 137 12.95 16.42 -14.72
C ALA A 137 11.68 15.59 -14.52
N ALA A 138 11.77 14.49 -13.79
CA ALA A 138 10.62 13.71 -13.36
C ALA A 138 10.71 13.38 -11.87
N LEU A 139 9.57 13.40 -11.20
CA LEU A 139 9.42 13.06 -9.78
C LEU A 139 8.39 11.96 -9.64
N LEU A 140 8.76 10.86 -8.99
CA LEU A 140 7.88 9.74 -8.69
C LEU A 140 7.88 9.50 -7.18
N ASN A 141 6.75 9.68 -6.51
CA ASN A 141 6.67 9.35 -5.09
C ASN A 141 6.78 7.83 -4.88
N SER A 142 7.63 7.42 -3.97
CA SER A 142 7.90 6.00 -3.72
C SER A 142 6.69 5.24 -3.15
N GLY A 143 5.68 5.94 -2.60
CA GLY A 143 4.40 5.35 -2.24
C GLY A 143 3.61 4.77 -3.41
N SER A 144 3.93 5.17 -4.65
CA SER A 144 3.37 4.59 -5.87
C SER A 144 3.99 3.24 -6.23
N LEU A 145 5.21 2.96 -5.73
CA LEU A 145 5.89 1.69 -5.93
C LEU A 145 5.42 0.70 -4.87
N ARG A 146 4.88 -0.41 -5.33
CA ARG A 146 4.34 -1.47 -4.46
C ARG A 146 5.15 -2.76 -4.70
N ALA A 147 4.64 -3.92 -4.51
CA ALA A 147 5.29 -5.22 -4.61
C ALA A 147 6.11 -5.64 -3.38
N ASN A 148 6.73 -4.75 -2.65
CA ASN A 148 7.51 -4.98 -1.43
C ASN A 148 8.49 -6.18 -1.55
N ARG A 149 9.17 -6.32 -2.70
CA ARG A 149 10.11 -7.41 -2.97
C ARG A 149 11.25 -6.95 -3.88
N ILE A 150 12.26 -7.81 -4.05
CA ILE A 150 13.27 -7.66 -5.10
C ILE A 150 12.84 -8.51 -6.30
N PHE A 151 12.81 -7.91 -7.48
CA PHE A 151 12.68 -8.66 -8.74
C PHE A 151 14.08 -9.13 -9.16
N PRO A 152 14.28 -10.42 -9.44
CA PRO A 152 15.59 -10.90 -9.92
C PRO A 152 15.91 -10.34 -11.30
N ALA A 153 17.18 -10.36 -11.68
CA ALA A 153 17.57 -10.11 -13.06
C ALA A 153 16.92 -11.14 -13.99
N GLY A 154 16.48 -10.71 -15.16
CA GLY A 154 15.76 -11.54 -16.11
C GLY A 154 14.47 -10.91 -16.61
N PRO A 155 13.55 -11.71 -17.19
CA PRO A 155 12.29 -11.20 -17.72
C PRO A 155 11.41 -10.61 -16.63
N ILE A 156 10.94 -9.40 -16.88
CA ILE A 156 9.91 -8.73 -16.07
C ILE A 156 8.61 -8.79 -16.88
N THR A 157 7.57 -9.34 -16.26
CA THR A 157 6.28 -9.56 -16.92
C THR A 157 5.36 -8.35 -16.74
N ARG A 158 4.27 -8.31 -17.51
CA ARG A 158 3.21 -7.31 -17.31
C ARG A 158 2.56 -7.45 -15.93
N ARG A 159 2.49 -8.68 -15.38
CA ARG A 159 2.04 -8.95 -14.01
C ARG A 159 2.93 -8.27 -12.99
N ASP A 160 4.24 -8.36 -13.16
CA ASP A 160 5.21 -7.71 -12.29
C ASP A 160 5.03 -6.19 -12.30
N ILE A 161 4.83 -5.60 -13.49
CA ILE A 161 4.57 -4.16 -13.62
C ILE A 161 3.26 -3.76 -12.92
N ARG A 162 2.19 -4.56 -13.09
CA ARG A 162 0.91 -4.28 -12.41
C ARG A 162 0.99 -4.45 -10.90
N THR A 163 1.81 -5.37 -10.42
CA THR A 163 2.08 -5.52 -8.99
C THR A 163 2.89 -4.35 -8.46
N LEU A 164 3.85 -3.86 -9.24
CA LEU A 164 4.71 -2.74 -8.87
C LEU A 164 3.95 -1.39 -8.90
N LEU A 165 3.09 -1.18 -9.90
CA LEU A 165 2.34 0.07 -10.15
C LEU A 165 0.84 -0.21 -10.28
N PRO A 166 0.15 -0.60 -9.18
CA PRO A 166 -1.23 -1.09 -9.25
C PRO A 166 -2.29 0.00 -9.43
N PHE A 167 -1.95 1.27 -9.18
CA PHE A 167 -2.96 2.32 -8.99
C PHE A 167 -3.50 2.95 -10.28
N GLY A 168 -2.95 2.65 -11.45
CA GLY A 168 -3.40 3.27 -12.71
C GLY A 168 -3.27 4.80 -12.71
N ASN A 169 -2.32 5.35 -11.97
CA ASN A 169 -2.07 6.79 -11.90
C ASN A 169 -1.68 7.33 -13.27
N THR A 170 -2.12 8.55 -13.57
CA THR A 170 -1.71 9.28 -14.77
C THR A 170 -0.46 10.11 -14.48
N VAL A 171 0.40 10.25 -15.49
CA VAL A 171 1.55 11.16 -15.44
C VAL A 171 1.08 12.52 -15.92
N VAL A 172 1.44 13.58 -15.22
CA VAL A 172 1.12 14.96 -15.59
C VAL A 172 2.40 15.74 -15.87
N LEU A 173 2.35 16.64 -16.84
CA LEU A 173 3.40 17.59 -17.11
C LEU A 173 3.02 18.93 -16.47
N LEU A 174 3.95 19.49 -15.69
CA LEU A 174 3.75 20.74 -14.97
C LEU A 174 4.90 21.70 -15.29
N GLU A 175 4.58 22.96 -15.42
CA GLU A 175 5.56 24.03 -15.44
C GLU A 175 5.63 24.64 -14.04
N VAL A 176 6.80 24.54 -13.40
CA VAL A 176 6.98 24.98 -12.01
C VAL A 176 8.29 25.76 -11.84
N PRO A 177 8.35 26.77 -10.97
CA PRO A 177 9.60 27.45 -10.66
C PRO A 177 10.54 26.51 -9.89
N GLY A 178 11.86 26.69 -10.04
CA GLY A 178 12.87 25.90 -9.35
C GLY A 178 12.73 25.91 -7.81
N THR A 179 12.16 26.98 -7.25
CA THR A 179 11.84 27.06 -5.82
C THR A 179 10.77 26.04 -5.38
N ALA A 180 9.77 25.78 -6.22
CA ALA A 180 8.75 24.76 -5.95
C ALA A 180 9.35 23.34 -6.07
N LEU A 181 10.21 23.11 -7.09
CA LEU A 181 10.94 21.85 -7.23
C LEU A 181 11.81 21.57 -5.99
N ARG A 182 12.57 22.57 -5.54
CA ARG A 182 13.37 22.45 -4.32
C ARG A 182 12.51 22.14 -3.10
N ALA A 183 11.39 22.83 -2.93
CA ALA A 183 10.48 22.59 -1.82
C ALA A 183 9.90 21.15 -1.84
N ALA A 184 9.60 20.61 -3.01
CA ALA A 184 9.16 19.21 -3.17
C ALA A 184 10.26 18.23 -2.75
N LEU A 185 11.51 18.46 -3.14
CA LEU A 185 12.66 17.63 -2.75
C LEU A 185 12.92 17.70 -1.23
N GLU A 186 12.89 18.88 -0.63
CA GLU A 186 13.03 19.06 0.83
C GLU A 186 11.89 18.35 1.59
N HIS A 187 10.64 18.47 1.10
CA HIS A 187 9.50 17.76 1.67
C HIS A 187 9.67 16.24 1.56
N SER A 188 10.20 15.75 0.46
CA SER A 188 10.46 14.32 0.21
C SER A 188 11.27 13.68 1.34
N VAL A 189 12.34 14.33 1.78
CA VAL A 189 13.27 13.82 2.79
C VAL A 189 12.90 14.20 4.23
N SER A 190 11.90 15.06 4.42
CA SER A 190 11.55 15.63 5.73
C SER A 190 11.10 14.59 6.78
N ALA A 191 10.70 13.40 6.35
CA ALA A 191 10.29 12.31 7.26
C ALA A 191 11.44 11.35 7.62
N LEU A 192 12.59 11.45 6.97
CA LEU A 192 13.69 10.53 7.28
C LEU A 192 14.18 10.70 8.74
N PRO A 193 14.60 9.60 9.39
CA PRO A 193 14.91 8.26 8.88
C PRO A 193 13.71 7.30 8.70
N PRO A 194 12.51 7.52 9.26
CA PRO A 194 11.37 6.63 8.98
C PRO A 194 11.08 6.54 7.48
N ALA A 195 10.68 5.35 7.01
CA ALA A 195 10.26 5.14 5.64
C ALA A 195 8.94 5.88 5.37
N ALA A 196 8.87 6.67 4.30
CA ALA A 196 7.67 7.44 3.98
C ALA A 196 7.37 7.42 2.48
N GLY A 197 6.11 7.22 2.11
CA GLY A 197 5.66 7.19 0.72
C GLY A 197 5.90 8.49 -0.05
N ARG A 198 6.12 9.61 0.65
CA ARG A 198 6.47 10.91 0.06
C ARG A 198 7.92 11.00 -0.46
N PHE A 199 8.81 10.05 -0.07
CA PHE A 199 10.16 10.02 -0.60
C PHE A 199 10.12 9.93 -2.14
N LEU A 200 10.88 10.78 -2.83
CA LEU A 200 10.87 10.86 -4.29
C LEU A 200 12.00 10.04 -4.90
N GLN A 201 11.66 9.33 -5.96
CA GLN A 201 12.59 8.78 -6.93
C GLN A 201 12.65 9.79 -8.09
N THR A 202 13.82 10.11 -8.57
CA THR A 202 14.01 11.25 -9.48
C THR A 202 14.76 10.89 -10.77
N ALA A 203 14.56 11.72 -11.80
CA ALA A 203 15.33 11.74 -13.04
C ALA A 203 15.42 13.14 -13.62
#